data_be63947ea6004d3b388ed678ae390742
#
_entry.id   be63947ea6004d3b388ed678ae390742
#
_cell.length_a   1.000
_cell.length_b   1.000
_cell.length_c   1.000
_cell.angle_alpha   90.00
_cell.angle_beta   90.00
_cell.angle_gamma   90.00
#
_symmetry.space_group_name_H-M   'P 1'
#
loop_
_entity.id
_entity.type
_entity.pdbx_description
1 polymer ?
#
loop_
_entity_poly.entity_id
_entity_poly.type
_entity_poly.pdbx_seq_one_letter_code
_entity_poly.pdbx_strand_id
1 'polypeptide(L)'
;MVAKSLMVLGTMSSAGKSFITAGLCRIFRQDGWKTVPFKSQNMALNSYITQDGKEMGRAQVMQAEAAGVQPDARRNPILLKPTSDSGSQVIVNG
;
A
#
# COMPACT_ATOMS: atom_id res chain seq x y z
N MET A 1 -4.26 20.30 13.90
CA MET A 1 -4.81 19.95 12.57
C MET A 1 -5.26 18.50 12.58
N VAL A 2 -6.48 18.25 12.13
CA VAL A 2 -7.03 16.89 12.08
C VAL A 2 -6.97 16.41 10.64
N ALA A 3 -6.32 15.27 10.41
CA ALA A 3 -6.29 14.64 9.11
C ALA A 3 -7.65 14.04 8.79
N LYS A 4 -8.08 14.17 7.55
CA LYS A 4 -9.27 13.48 7.03
C LYS A 4 -8.87 12.12 6.51
N SER A 5 -9.73 11.13 6.66
CA SER A 5 -9.47 9.79 6.15
C SER A 5 -10.63 9.28 5.32
N LEU A 6 -10.29 8.44 4.35
CA LEU A 6 -11.24 7.78 3.46
C LEU A 6 -10.84 6.32 3.36
N MET A 7 -11.83 5.43 3.47
CA MET A 7 -11.59 4.00 3.32
C MET A 7 -12.21 3.49 2.04
N VAL A 8 -11.42 2.76 1.25
CA VAL A 8 -11.92 2.11 0.03
C VAL A 8 -12.14 0.64 0.33
N LEU A 9 -13.39 0.19 0.18
CA LEU A 9 -13.81 -1.17 0.47
C LEU A 9 -14.26 -1.86 -0.81
N GLY A 10 -14.11 -3.17 -0.84
CA GLY A 10 -14.61 -3.99 -1.93
C GLY A 10 -15.14 -5.32 -1.40
N THR A 11 -16.12 -5.89 -2.11
CA THR A 11 -16.74 -7.16 -1.73
C THR A 11 -15.89 -8.37 -2.14
N MET A 12 -14.89 -8.16 -3.00
CA MET A 12 -14.03 -9.20 -3.52
C MET A 12 -12.58 -8.74 -3.52
N SER A 13 -11.67 -9.69 -3.37
CA SER A 13 -10.24 -9.44 -3.53
C SER A 13 -9.96 -9.27 -5.03
N SER A 14 -9.81 -8.05 -5.49
CA SER A 14 -9.53 -7.76 -6.90
C SER A 14 -8.54 -6.61 -7.03
N ALA A 15 -7.82 -6.58 -8.15
CA ALA A 15 -6.89 -5.51 -8.49
C ALA A 15 -7.60 -4.16 -8.70
N GLY A 16 -8.90 -4.16 -8.99
CA GLY A 16 -9.69 -2.95 -9.21
C GLY A 16 -9.70 -2.00 -8.03
N LYS A 17 -9.81 -2.53 -6.82
CA LYS A 17 -9.81 -1.71 -5.60
C LYS A 17 -8.49 -0.96 -5.42
N SER A 18 -7.37 -1.64 -5.61
CA SER A 18 -6.04 -1.02 -5.50
C SER A 18 -5.83 0.04 -6.57
N PHE A 19 -6.29 -0.21 -7.79
CA PHE A 19 -6.19 0.73 -8.90
C PHE A 19 -7.05 1.98 -8.66
N ILE A 20 -8.28 1.81 -8.18
CA ILE A 20 -9.17 2.92 -7.83
C ILE A 20 -8.57 3.76 -6.71
N THR A 21 -7.98 3.12 -5.70
CA THR A 21 -7.32 3.82 -4.61
C THR A 21 -6.15 4.66 -5.12
N ALA A 22 -5.35 4.13 -6.04
CA ALA A 22 -4.27 4.87 -6.67
C ALA A 22 -4.80 6.09 -7.43
N GLY A 23 -5.90 5.92 -8.17
CA GLY A 23 -6.56 7.01 -8.87
C GLY A 23 -7.03 8.12 -7.94
N LEU A 24 -7.64 7.75 -6.82
CA LEU A 24 -8.06 8.72 -5.80
C LEU A 24 -6.87 9.45 -5.19
N CYS A 25 -5.78 8.74 -4.90
CA CYS A 25 -4.54 9.37 -4.41
C CYS A 25 -4.05 10.44 -5.39
N ARG A 26 -4.10 10.14 -6.68
CA ARG A 26 -3.68 11.10 -7.71
C ARG A 26 -4.60 12.32 -7.77
N ILE A 27 -5.91 12.10 -7.73
CA ILE A 27 -6.90 13.17 -7.78
C ILE A 27 -6.74 14.10 -6.58
N PHE A 28 -6.65 13.54 -5.38
CA PHE A 28 -6.50 14.35 -4.17
C PHE A 28 -5.20 15.14 -4.18
N ARG A 29 -4.12 14.53 -4.68
CA ARG A 29 -2.85 15.25 -4.85
C ARG A 29 -2.99 16.40 -5.79
N GLN A 30 -3.64 16.21 -6.93
CA GLN A 30 -3.87 17.27 -7.92
C GLN A 30 -4.72 18.40 -7.36
N ASP A 31 -5.65 18.07 -6.46
CA ASP A 31 -6.48 19.07 -5.78
C ASP A 31 -5.74 19.78 -4.64
N GLY A 32 -4.48 19.48 -4.43
CA GLY A 32 -3.67 20.14 -3.41
C GLY A 32 -3.68 19.50 -2.04
N TRP A 33 -4.30 18.32 -1.88
CA TRP A 33 -4.31 17.61 -0.62
C TRP A 33 -2.99 16.86 -0.42
N LYS A 34 -2.47 16.91 0.80
CA LYS A 34 -1.37 16.07 1.20
C LYS A 34 -1.93 14.67 1.49
N THR A 35 -1.72 13.75 0.56
CA THR A 35 -2.38 12.44 0.55
C THR A 35 -1.37 11.35 0.83
N VAL A 36 -1.74 10.38 1.67
CA VAL A 36 -0.93 9.17 1.90
C VAL A 36 -1.82 7.94 1.86
N PRO A 37 -1.41 6.87 1.16
CA PRO A 37 -2.12 5.59 1.20
C PRO A 37 -1.71 4.79 2.43
N PHE A 38 -2.63 3.95 2.91
CA PHE A 38 -2.35 3.03 4.01
C PHE A 38 -3.12 1.74 3.81
N LYS A 39 -2.45 0.62 4.04
CA LYS A 39 -3.06 -0.70 4.11
C LYS A 39 -2.32 -1.51 5.16
N SER A 40 -3.01 -1.90 6.22
CA SER A 40 -2.36 -2.55 7.37
C SER A 40 -1.72 -3.89 7.01
N GLN A 41 -2.36 -4.68 6.17
CA GLN A 41 -1.90 -6.01 5.81
C GLN A 41 -2.06 -6.24 4.31
N ASN A 42 -1.06 -6.84 3.69
CA ASN A 42 -1.08 -7.19 2.28
C ASN A 42 -0.45 -8.56 2.06
N MET A 43 -0.77 -9.19 0.94
CA MET A 43 -0.13 -10.42 0.48
C MET A 43 0.61 -10.15 -0.82
N ALA A 44 1.83 -10.63 -0.93
CA ALA A 44 2.62 -10.46 -2.14
C ALA A 44 3.62 -11.59 -2.32
N LEU A 45 3.69 -12.13 -3.55
CA LEU A 45 4.76 -13.05 -3.93
C LEU A 45 6.08 -12.31 -4.08
N ASN A 46 6.03 -11.12 -4.70
CA ASN A 46 7.17 -10.27 -4.93
C ASN A 46 6.93 -8.92 -4.26
N SER A 47 7.73 -8.59 -3.27
CA SER A 47 7.66 -7.31 -2.59
C SER A 47 8.52 -6.27 -3.31
N TYR A 48 8.26 -5.00 -2.99
CA TYR A 48 9.09 -3.88 -3.37
C TYR A 48 10.06 -3.59 -2.22
N ILE A 49 11.29 -3.24 -2.54
CA ILE A 49 12.30 -2.84 -1.56
C ILE A 49 12.41 -1.31 -1.55
N THR A 50 12.15 -0.71 -0.40
CA THR A 50 12.22 0.75 -0.24
C THR A 50 13.69 1.21 -0.21
N GLN A 51 13.90 2.53 -0.24
CA GLN A 51 15.24 3.09 -0.20
C GLN A 51 15.99 2.72 1.09
N ASP A 52 15.27 2.56 2.20
CA ASP A 52 15.85 2.15 3.47
C ASP A 52 15.91 0.62 3.65
N GLY A 53 15.71 -0.14 2.56
CA GLY A 53 15.90 -1.60 2.56
C GLY A 53 14.73 -2.38 3.14
N LYS A 54 13.55 -1.79 3.23
CA LYS A 54 12.37 -2.44 3.82
C LYS A 54 11.43 -2.95 2.74
N GLU A 55 10.64 -3.97 3.06
CA GLU A 55 9.73 -4.59 2.12
C GLU A 55 8.30 -4.07 2.31
N MET A 56 7.61 -3.83 1.19
CA MET A 56 6.19 -3.49 1.19
C MET A 56 5.52 -3.97 -0.09
N GLY A 57 4.19 -3.97 -0.10
CA GLY A 57 3.44 -4.41 -1.26
C GLY A 57 3.57 -3.44 -2.42
N ARG A 58 3.66 -3.98 -3.64
CA ARG A 58 3.81 -3.16 -4.86
C ARG A 58 2.60 -2.28 -5.13
N ALA A 59 1.40 -2.74 -4.77
CA ALA A 59 0.20 -1.93 -4.93
C ALA A 59 0.28 -0.65 -4.09
N GLN A 60 0.82 -0.74 -2.88
CA GLN A 60 1.00 0.42 -2.00
C GLN A 60 2.09 1.35 -2.50
N VAL A 61 3.11 0.82 -3.17
CA VAL A 61 4.12 1.64 -3.85
C VAL A 61 3.48 2.46 -4.97
N MET A 62 2.65 1.83 -5.81
CA MET A 62 1.92 2.52 -6.87
C MET A 62 1.04 3.64 -6.31
N GLN A 63 0.35 3.37 -5.23
CA GLN A 63 -0.50 4.36 -4.56
C GLN A 63 0.33 5.51 -3.96
N ALA A 64 1.48 5.20 -3.37
CA ALA A 64 2.39 6.22 -2.85
C ALA A 64 2.91 7.13 -3.98
N GLU A 65 3.30 6.54 -5.10
CA GLU A 65 3.74 7.30 -6.28
C GLU A 65 2.63 8.21 -6.81
N ALA A 66 1.40 7.68 -6.89
CA ALA A 66 0.23 8.47 -7.31
C ALA A 66 -0.03 9.64 -6.36
N ALA A 67 0.15 9.44 -5.06
CA ALA A 67 0.00 10.47 -4.04
C ALA A 67 1.20 11.43 -3.97
N GLY A 68 2.30 11.11 -4.65
CA GLY A 68 3.50 11.95 -4.66
C GLY A 68 4.34 11.86 -3.41
N VAL A 69 4.26 10.74 -2.68
CA VAL A 69 5.04 10.52 -1.48
C VAL A 69 5.97 9.33 -1.66
N GLN A 70 7.04 9.30 -0.88
CA GLN A 70 7.98 8.19 -0.90
C GLN A 70 7.32 6.91 -0.36
N PRO A 71 7.55 5.74 -0.98
CA PRO A 71 7.14 4.48 -0.41
C PRO A 71 7.76 4.30 0.98
N ASP A 72 6.92 3.95 1.96
CA ASP A 72 7.33 3.80 3.34
C ASP A 72 6.62 2.57 3.93
N ALA A 73 7.40 1.62 4.43
CA ALA A 73 6.86 0.35 4.93
C ALA A 73 5.90 0.54 6.11
N ARG A 74 5.97 1.64 6.82
CA ARG A 74 5.03 1.96 7.92
C ARG A 74 3.59 2.11 7.41
N ARG A 75 3.41 2.38 6.12
CA ARG A 75 2.08 2.48 5.49
C ARG A 75 1.54 1.13 5.03
N ASN A 76 2.37 0.09 5.11
CA ASN A 76 2.00 -1.30 4.86
C ASN A 76 2.78 -2.18 5.85
N PRO A 77 2.45 -2.13 7.14
CA PRO A 77 3.31 -2.69 8.17
C PRO A 77 3.34 -4.22 8.21
N ILE A 78 2.32 -4.89 7.69
CA ILE A 78 2.25 -6.36 7.69
C ILE A 78 2.19 -6.86 6.26
N LEU A 79 3.22 -7.63 5.87
CA LEU A 79 3.31 -8.22 4.54
C LEU A 79 3.43 -9.73 4.69
N LEU A 80 2.52 -10.45 4.04
CA LEU A 80 2.51 -11.91 4.02
C LEU A 80 3.07 -12.38 2.67
N LYS A 81 4.11 -13.21 2.73
CA LYS A 81 4.71 -13.82 1.54
C LYS A 81 4.44 -15.32 1.59
N PRO A 82 3.53 -15.84 0.74
CA PRO A 82 3.27 -17.28 0.72
C PRO A 82 4.54 -18.06 0.36
N THR A 83 4.77 -19.16 1.04
CA THR A 83 5.87 -20.07 0.74
C THR A 83 5.36 -21.25 -0.09
N SER A 84 6.28 -22.04 -0.65
CA SER A 84 5.93 -23.22 -1.46
C SER A 84 5.21 -24.30 -0.65
N ASP A 85 5.40 -24.33 0.66
CA ASP A 85 4.63 -25.17 1.57
C ASP A 85 3.43 -24.40 2.08
N SER A 86 2.55 -25.01 2.83
CA SER A 86 1.29 -24.39 3.28
C SER A 86 1.43 -23.21 4.25
N GLY A 87 2.63 -22.62 4.37
CA GLY A 87 2.90 -21.52 5.26
C GLY A 87 3.08 -20.18 4.57
N SER A 88 3.39 -19.18 5.37
CA SER A 88 3.71 -17.82 4.90
C SER A 88 4.87 -17.24 5.69
N GLN A 89 5.68 -16.44 5.04
CA GLN A 89 6.63 -15.58 5.71
C GLN A 89 5.93 -14.27 6.09
N VAL A 90 6.01 -13.88 7.35
CA VAL A 90 5.40 -12.65 7.84
C VAL A 90 6.49 -11.59 8.01
N ILE A 91 6.34 -10.48 7.29
CA ILE A 91 7.25 -9.34 7.40
C ILE A 91 6.52 -8.24 8.16
N VAL A 92 7.08 -7.80 9.26
CA VAL A 92 6.52 -6.74 10.10
C VAL A 92 7.41 -5.51 10.04
N ASN A 93 6.82 -4.37 9.66
CA ASN A 93 7.52 -3.07 9.53
C ASN A 93 8.73 -3.15 8.58
N GLY A 94 8.55 -3.91 7.52
CA GLY A 94 9.61 -4.06 6.52
C GLY A 94 10.63 -5.10 6.84
#